data_d608fb24365c0ab9bd2922f254358de8
#
_entry.id   d608fb24365c0ab9bd2922f254358de8
#
_cell.length_a   1.000
_cell.length_b   1.000
_cell.length_c   1.000
_cell.angle_alpha   90.00
_cell.angle_beta   90.00
_cell.angle_gamma   90.00
#
_symmetry.space_group_name_H-M   'P 1'
#
loop_
_entity.id
_entity.type
_entity.pdbx_description
1 polymer ?
#
loop_
_entity_poly.entity_id
_entity_poly.type
_entity_poly.pdbx_seq_one_letter_code
_entity_poly.pdbx_strand_id
1 'polypeptide(L)'
;MIKFPTSADIYLEVNDRRLAAAQNYRARTMRDSRYVEAFGSLEPIGTTAGRITHVVELARLCLLGTALQDNINFHDLTGFNIVIVKPGHKTIYSGCEWSSIDETASLGSTVLESVSVVATRRMEIE
;
A
#
# COMPACT_ATOMS: atom_id res chain seq x y z
N MET A 1 -20.83 -20.97 -14.36
CA MET A 1 -21.14 -19.94 -13.35
C MET A 1 -20.31 -18.70 -13.63
N ILE A 2 -20.98 -17.58 -13.79
CA ILE A 2 -20.27 -16.31 -13.99
C ILE A 2 -19.74 -15.85 -12.63
N LYS A 3 -18.45 -15.71 -12.56
CA LYS A 3 -17.79 -15.22 -11.36
C LYS A 3 -17.55 -13.73 -11.53
N PHE A 4 -18.24 -12.92 -10.76
CA PHE A 4 -18.03 -11.47 -10.79
C PHE A 4 -16.73 -11.16 -10.04
N PRO A 5 -15.79 -10.44 -10.68
CA PRO A 5 -14.55 -10.04 -10.02
C PRO A 5 -14.80 -8.86 -9.09
N THR A 6 -15.40 -9.14 -7.93
CA THR A 6 -15.78 -8.10 -6.98
C THR A 6 -14.74 -7.82 -5.90
N SER A 7 -13.75 -8.68 -5.78
CA SER A 7 -12.73 -8.53 -4.74
C SER A 7 -11.34 -8.52 -5.34
N ALA A 8 -10.51 -7.64 -4.83
CA ALA A 8 -9.09 -7.64 -5.11
C ALA A 8 -8.39 -8.55 -4.11
N ASP A 9 -7.38 -9.29 -4.56
CA ASP A 9 -6.47 -9.97 -3.67
C ASP A 9 -5.39 -8.97 -3.28
N ILE A 10 -5.25 -8.76 -1.98
CA ILE A 10 -4.30 -7.79 -1.43
C ILE A 10 -3.37 -8.53 -0.51
N TYR A 11 -2.09 -8.55 -0.84
CA TYR A 11 -1.12 -9.22 0.01
C TYR A 11 0.17 -8.42 0.14
N LEU A 12 0.87 -8.69 1.22
CA LEU A 12 2.16 -8.11 1.53
C LEU A 12 3.22 -9.18 1.32
N GLU A 13 4.27 -8.83 0.59
CA GLU A 13 5.34 -9.79 0.30
C GLU A 13 6.72 -9.21 0.58
N VAL A 14 7.64 -10.09 0.95
CA VAL A 14 9.06 -9.78 1.10
C VAL A 14 9.83 -10.89 0.43
N ASN A 15 10.75 -10.53 -0.49
CA ASN A 15 11.58 -11.49 -1.22
C ASN A 15 10.74 -12.59 -1.91
N ASP A 16 9.68 -12.17 -2.61
CA ASP A 16 8.76 -13.05 -3.34
C ASP A 16 7.97 -14.01 -2.46
N ARG A 17 7.97 -13.80 -1.16
CA ARG A 17 7.23 -14.60 -0.21
C ARG A 17 6.05 -13.80 0.34
N ARG A 18 4.85 -14.36 0.24
CA ARG A 18 3.66 -13.74 0.80
C ARG A 18 3.65 -13.94 2.32
N LEU A 19 3.58 -12.82 3.05
CA LEU A 19 3.58 -12.87 4.52
C LEU A 19 2.20 -12.62 5.10
N ALA A 20 1.39 -11.83 4.43
CA ALA A 20 0.11 -11.41 4.98
C ALA A 20 -0.87 -11.07 3.87
N ALA A 21 -2.15 -11.12 4.20
CA ALA A 21 -3.22 -10.70 3.30
C ALA A 21 -4.14 -9.71 4.02
N ALA A 22 -4.63 -8.72 3.29
CA ALA A 22 -5.54 -7.72 3.80
C ALA A 22 -6.92 -7.88 3.17
N GLN A 23 -7.97 -7.49 3.90
CA GLN A 23 -9.34 -7.52 3.39
C GLN A 23 -9.65 -6.32 2.52
N ASN A 24 -9.14 -5.14 2.89
CA ASN A 24 -9.42 -3.91 2.18
C ASN A 24 -8.16 -3.06 2.08
N TYR A 25 -8.13 -2.18 1.11
CA TYR A 25 -7.08 -1.20 0.99
C TYR A 25 -7.63 0.15 0.57
N ARG A 26 -6.88 1.18 0.88
CA ARG A 26 -7.08 2.52 0.38
C ARG A 26 -5.72 3.06 -0.02
N ALA A 27 -5.57 3.49 -1.25
CA ALA A 27 -4.31 4.01 -1.75
C ALA A 27 -4.49 5.47 -2.16
N ARG A 28 -3.50 6.27 -1.85
CA ARG A 28 -3.47 7.68 -2.20
C ARG A 28 -2.10 8.02 -2.78
N THR A 29 -2.13 8.60 -3.95
CA THR A 29 -0.93 9.11 -4.61
C THR A 29 -1.02 10.62 -4.66
N MET A 30 0.01 11.30 -4.20
CA MET A 30 0.08 12.75 -4.19
C MET A 30 1.32 13.20 -4.94
N ARG A 31 1.19 14.32 -5.60
CA ARG A 31 2.31 14.98 -6.27
C ARG A 31 2.37 16.42 -5.80
N ASP A 32 3.58 16.85 -5.41
CA ASP A 32 3.81 18.22 -4.99
C ASP A 32 3.90 19.11 -6.23
N SER A 33 2.75 19.49 -6.77
CA SER A 33 2.66 20.32 -7.96
C SER A 33 2.42 21.77 -7.56
N ARG A 34 3.13 22.67 -8.18
CA ARG A 34 3.08 24.08 -7.83
C ARG A 34 2.91 24.95 -9.07
N TYR A 35 2.32 26.11 -8.86
CA TYR A 35 2.26 27.13 -9.88
C TYR A 35 3.59 27.83 -9.98
N VAL A 36 3.97 28.19 -11.20
CA VAL A 36 5.08 29.09 -11.46
C VAL A 36 4.50 30.46 -11.69
N GLU A 37 4.85 31.42 -10.84
CA GLU A 37 4.32 32.76 -10.90
C GLU A 37 5.37 33.71 -11.46
N ALA A 38 4.90 34.70 -12.25
CA ALA A 38 5.74 35.75 -12.79
C ALA A 38 5.33 37.08 -12.20
N PHE A 39 6.32 37.92 -11.92
CA PHE A 39 6.07 39.27 -11.41
C PHE A 39 5.25 40.07 -12.41
N GLY A 40 4.17 40.68 -11.93
CA GLY A 40 3.28 41.50 -12.76
C GLY A 40 2.20 40.72 -13.50
N SER A 41 2.14 39.41 -13.35
CA SER A 41 1.11 38.60 -13.97
C SER A 41 0.02 38.28 -12.94
N LEU A 42 -1.25 38.40 -13.33
CA LEU A 42 -2.38 38.05 -12.50
C LEU A 42 -2.63 36.55 -12.46
N GLU A 43 -2.15 35.84 -13.47
CA GLU A 43 -2.31 34.39 -13.56
C GLU A 43 -0.92 33.73 -13.55
N PRO A 44 -0.85 32.48 -13.05
CA PRO A 44 0.39 31.72 -13.14
C PRO A 44 0.82 31.52 -14.60
N ILE A 45 2.12 31.54 -14.84
CA ILE A 45 2.66 31.33 -16.19
C ILE A 45 2.89 29.85 -16.53
N GLY A 46 2.72 28.98 -15.55
CA GLY A 46 2.88 27.55 -15.78
C GLY A 46 2.76 26.79 -14.47
N THR A 47 3.13 25.52 -14.53
CA THR A 47 3.14 24.62 -13.38
C THR A 47 4.43 23.79 -13.38
N THR A 48 4.86 23.40 -12.18
CA THR A 48 5.94 22.43 -12.03
C THR A 48 5.41 21.19 -11.34
N ALA A 49 5.87 20.04 -11.79
CA ALA A 49 5.56 18.76 -11.16
C ALA A 49 6.64 18.45 -10.12
N GLY A 50 6.21 18.25 -8.89
CA GLY A 50 7.11 17.93 -7.80
C GLY A 50 7.18 16.44 -7.49
N ARG A 51 7.63 16.15 -6.28
CA ARG A 51 7.80 14.79 -5.79
C ARG A 51 6.46 14.06 -5.72
N ILE A 52 6.49 12.79 -6.10
CA ILE A 52 5.33 11.90 -5.99
C ILE A 52 5.49 11.06 -4.72
N THR A 53 4.43 11.01 -3.91
CA THR A 53 4.40 10.18 -2.72
C THR A 53 3.20 9.26 -2.78
N HIS A 54 3.38 8.04 -2.26
CA HIS A 54 2.33 7.03 -2.22
C HIS A 54 2.06 6.63 -0.78
N VAL A 55 0.79 6.61 -0.40
CA VAL A 55 0.36 6.14 0.90
C VAL A 55 -0.68 5.05 0.69
N VAL A 56 -0.49 3.92 1.34
CA VAL A 56 -1.41 2.79 1.26
C VAL A 56 -1.87 2.44 2.66
N GLU A 57 -3.18 2.40 2.85
CA GLU A 57 -3.77 1.94 4.11
C GLU A 57 -4.37 0.57 3.89
N LEU A 58 -3.99 -0.39 4.74
CA LEU A 58 -4.49 -1.75 4.71
C LEU A 58 -5.39 -1.98 5.91
N ALA A 59 -6.54 -2.59 5.67
CA ALA A 59 -7.50 -2.92 6.72
C ALA A 59 -7.54 -4.43 6.92
N ARG A 60 -7.55 -4.85 8.18
CA ARG A 60 -7.65 -6.23 8.61
C ARG A 60 -6.59 -7.12 7.97
N LEU A 61 -5.36 -6.80 8.28
CA LEU A 61 -4.19 -7.52 7.79
C LEU A 61 -3.90 -8.72 8.68
N CYS A 62 -3.89 -9.90 8.07
CA CYS A 62 -3.67 -11.17 8.76
C CYS A 62 -2.41 -11.83 8.25
N LEU A 63 -1.61 -12.37 9.15
CA LEU A 63 -0.45 -13.18 8.78
C LEU A 63 -0.89 -14.49 8.13
N LEU A 64 -0.19 -14.89 7.10
CA LEU A 64 -0.38 -16.19 6.49
C LEU A 64 0.33 -17.27 7.31
N GLY A 65 -0.09 -18.54 7.16
CA GLY A 65 0.38 -19.64 7.99
C GLY A 65 1.90 -19.81 8.07
N THR A 66 2.60 -19.64 6.94
CA THR A 66 4.05 -19.74 6.91
C THR A 66 4.75 -18.63 7.68
N ALA A 67 4.20 -17.42 7.62
CA ALA A 67 4.72 -16.29 8.37
C ALA A 67 4.51 -16.48 9.88
N LEU A 68 3.36 -17.05 10.27
CA LEU A 68 3.09 -17.39 11.66
C LEU A 68 4.07 -18.43 12.20
N GLN A 69 4.39 -19.45 11.37
CA GLN A 69 5.34 -20.48 11.76
C GLN A 69 6.75 -19.92 11.97
N ASP A 70 7.14 -18.95 11.16
CA ASP A 70 8.45 -18.31 11.26
C ASP A 70 8.49 -17.20 12.29
N ASN A 71 7.38 -16.98 12.99
CA ASN A 71 7.28 -15.98 14.05
C ASN A 71 7.65 -14.57 13.58
N ILE A 72 7.15 -14.19 12.40
CA ILE A 72 7.43 -12.88 11.80
C ILE A 72 6.63 -11.79 12.51
N ASN A 73 7.31 -10.71 12.87
CA ASN A 73 6.71 -9.56 13.51
C ASN A 73 6.60 -8.41 12.50
N PHE A 74 5.39 -7.92 12.27
CA PHE A 74 5.16 -6.81 11.36
C PHE A 74 5.90 -5.54 11.74
N HIS A 75 6.09 -5.32 13.02
CA HIS A 75 6.79 -4.10 13.49
C HIS A 75 8.25 -4.07 13.05
N ASP A 76 8.81 -5.20 12.69
CA ASP A 76 10.20 -5.31 12.25
C ASP A 76 10.35 -5.34 10.74
N LEU A 77 9.25 -5.28 9.99
CA LEU A 77 9.31 -5.33 8.54
C LEU A 77 9.77 -4.02 7.93
N THR A 78 10.69 -4.11 6.99
CA THR A 78 11.20 -2.98 6.21
C THR A 78 11.31 -3.37 4.75
N GLY A 79 11.17 -2.39 3.85
CA GLY A 79 11.39 -2.61 2.43
C GLY A 79 10.49 -3.66 1.79
N PHE A 80 9.27 -3.79 2.28
CA PHE A 80 8.33 -4.78 1.76
C PHE A 80 7.57 -4.28 0.54
N ASN A 81 6.84 -5.16 -0.11
CA ASN A 81 5.97 -4.83 -1.24
C ASN A 81 4.53 -5.11 -0.88
N ILE A 82 3.64 -4.25 -1.37
CA ILE A 82 2.20 -4.47 -1.31
C ILE A 82 1.72 -4.76 -2.72
N VAL A 83 1.04 -5.87 -2.90
CA VAL A 83 0.55 -6.29 -4.21
C VAL A 83 -0.97 -6.36 -4.18
N ILE A 84 -1.59 -5.67 -5.12
CA ILE A 84 -3.04 -5.64 -5.27
C ILE A 84 -3.37 -6.25 -6.61
N VAL A 85 -4.00 -7.42 -6.59
CA VAL A 85 -4.35 -8.15 -7.80
C VAL A 85 -5.83 -7.92 -8.10
N LYS A 86 -6.09 -7.38 -9.27
CA LYS A 86 -7.44 -7.16 -9.79
C LYS A 86 -7.59 -7.91 -11.10
N PRO A 87 -8.83 -8.19 -11.54
CA PRO A 87 -9.01 -8.81 -12.85
C PRO A 87 -8.39 -7.96 -13.96
N GLY A 88 -7.47 -8.56 -14.70
CA GLY A 88 -6.83 -7.92 -15.84
C GLY A 88 -5.62 -7.05 -15.50
N HIS A 89 -5.37 -6.75 -14.23
CA HIS A 89 -4.17 -5.98 -13.88
C HIS A 89 -3.73 -6.19 -12.44
N LYS A 90 -2.52 -5.76 -12.17
CA LYS A 90 -1.86 -5.94 -10.88
C LYS A 90 -1.11 -4.65 -10.56
N THR A 91 -1.30 -4.14 -9.36
CA THR A 91 -0.60 -2.95 -8.87
C THR A 91 0.36 -3.36 -7.78
N ILE A 92 1.61 -2.91 -7.89
CA ILE A 92 2.66 -3.22 -6.91
C ILE A 92 3.19 -1.92 -6.34
N TYR A 93 3.14 -1.79 -5.03
CA TYR A 93 3.80 -0.72 -4.29
C TYR A 93 5.08 -1.27 -3.69
N SER A 94 6.22 -0.73 -4.05
CA SER A 94 7.52 -1.21 -3.59
C SER A 94 8.24 -0.17 -2.73
N GLY A 95 9.25 -0.64 -2.02
CA GLY A 95 9.98 0.20 -1.08
C GLY A 95 9.08 0.70 0.04
N CYS A 96 8.26 -0.19 0.58
CA CYS A 96 7.26 0.17 1.58
C CYS A 96 7.83 0.15 2.98
N GLU A 97 7.43 1.16 3.76
CA GLU A 97 7.71 1.23 5.18
C GLU A 97 6.40 1.56 5.90
N TRP A 98 6.10 0.89 6.99
CA TRP A 98 4.90 1.21 7.73
C TRP A 98 5.10 2.52 8.52
N SER A 99 4.04 3.32 8.61
CA SER A 99 4.05 4.57 9.37
C SER A 99 3.19 4.47 10.63
N SER A 100 2.15 3.64 10.60
CA SER A 100 1.34 3.39 11.79
C SER A 100 0.73 1.99 11.71
N ILE A 101 0.56 1.38 12.87
CA ILE A 101 -0.07 0.08 13.02
C ILE A 101 -1.07 0.16 14.16
N ASP A 102 -2.33 -0.16 13.86
CA ASP A 102 -3.38 -0.31 14.88
C ASP A 102 -3.68 -1.79 15.04
N GLU A 103 -3.45 -2.29 16.22
CA GLU A 103 -3.56 -3.71 16.52
C GLU A 103 -4.72 -3.95 17.47
N THR A 104 -5.57 -4.92 17.12
CA THR A 104 -6.58 -5.44 18.05
C THR A 104 -6.28 -6.89 18.30
N ALA A 105 -6.33 -7.29 19.56
CA ALA A 105 -6.13 -8.68 19.96
C ALA A 105 -7.45 -9.29 20.37
N SER A 106 -7.77 -10.41 19.78
CA SER A 106 -8.84 -11.27 20.27
C SER A 106 -8.29 -12.65 20.58
N LEU A 107 -8.99 -13.40 21.41
CA LEU A 107 -8.54 -14.74 21.79
C LEU A 107 -8.35 -15.60 20.53
N GLY A 108 -7.14 -16.11 20.33
CA GLY A 108 -6.82 -17.03 19.26
C GLY A 108 -6.49 -16.43 17.89
N SER A 109 -6.50 -15.11 17.76
CA SER A 109 -6.10 -14.50 16.48
C SER A 109 -5.35 -13.20 16.69
N THR A 110 -4.36 -12.97 15.84
CA THR A 110 -3.65 -11.68 15.75
C THR A 110 -4.03 -11.04 14.43
N VAL A 111 -4.81 -9.97 14.51
CA VAL A 111 -5.22 -9.21 13.33
C VAL A 111 -4.76 -7.77 13.53
N LEU A 112 -4.07 -7.22 12.54
CA LEU A 112 -3.77 -5.81 12.51
C LEU A 112 -4.97 -5.09 11.87
N GLU A 113 -5.69 -4.29 12.65
CA GLU A 113 -6.90 -3.62 12.20
C GLU A 113 -6.63 -2.63 11.09
N SER A 114 -5.56 -1.86 11.22
CA SER A 114 -5.16 -0.97 10.15
C SER A 114 -3.65 -0.77 10.17
N VAL A 115 -3.07 -0.69 8.98
CA VAL A 115 -1.66 -0.43 8.78
C VAL A 115 -1.55 0.67 7.74
N SER A 116 -0.93 1.79 8.10
CA SER A 116 -0.59 2.84 7.15
C SER A 116 0.84 2.67 6.68
N VAL A 117 1.03 2.71 5.38
CA VAL A 117 2.31 2.43 4.74
C VAL A 117 2.64 3.55 3.78
N VAL A 118 3.90 3.97 3.76
CA VAL A 118 4.43 4.84 2.72
C VAL A 118 5.24 4.00 1.74
N ALA A 119 5.08 4.25 0.45
CA ALA A 119 5.77 3.52 -0.59
C ALA A 119 6.57 4.47 -1.46
N THR A 120 7.70 4.00 -1.98
CA THR A 120 8.55 4.82 -2.84
C THR A 120 8.17 4.71 -4.29
N ARG A 121 7.55 3.61 -4.71
CA ARG A 121 7.28 3.34 -6.11
C ARG A 121 5.97 2.59 -6.30
N ARG A 122 5.27 2.94 -7.37
CA ARG A 122 4.05 2.26 -7.79
C ARG A 122 4.22 1.76 -9.21
N MET A 123 3.90 0.50 -9.46
CA MET A 123 3.94 -0.11 -10.79
C MET A 123 2.61 -0.78 -11.10
N GLU A 124 2.17 -0.70 -12.35
CA GLU A 124 1.02 -1.45 -12.83
C GLU A 124 1.47 -2.45 -13.89
N ILE A 125 0.97 -3.66 -13.77
CA ILE A 125 1.25 -4.75 -14.69
C ILE A 125 -0.08 -5.30 -15.19
N GLU A 126 -0.23 -5.36 -16.49
CA GLU A 126 -1.42 -5.96 -17.12
C GLU A 126 -1.26 -7.46 -17.36
#